data_ba2fac016c19519dc62fb10f6e0735b3
#
_entry.id   ba2fac016c19519dc62fb10f6e0735b3
#
_cell.length_a   1.000
_cell.length_b   1.000
_cell.length_c   1.000
_cell.angle_alpha   90.00
_cell.angle_beta   90.00
_cell.angle_gamma   90.00
#
_symmetry.space_group_name_H-M   'P 1'
#
loop_
_entity.id
_entity.type
_entity.pdbx_description
1 polymer ?
#
loop_
_entity_poly.entity_id
_entity_poly.type
_entity_poly.pdbx_seq_one_letter_code
_entity_poly.pdbx_strand_id
1 'polypeptide(L)'
;MALFTSKHRFARISPRKARLVTELIAGRHVNEALDLLKFTNKRASVLVDKVLRAAMADADEKEADVRRLFVHEARVDGGPIIKRFQPKDRGRAHSIHKRTSHIVVTVGEGPRG
;
A
#
# COMPACT_ATOMS: atom_id res chain seq x y z
N MET A 1 1.20 7.35 -22.13
CA MET A 1 1.57 6.14 -21.37
C MET A 1 0.38 5.69 -20.55
N ALA A 2 0.02 4.43 -20.64
CA ALA A 2 -1.06 3.87 -19.84
C ALA A 2 -0.57 3.60 -18.42
N LEU A 3 -1.35 4.00 -17.45
CA LEU A 3 -1.09 3.74 -16.03
C LEU A 3 -2.19 2.84 -15.45
N PHE A 4 -1.80 1.95 -14.58
CA PHE A 4 -2.71 1.00 -13.97
C PHE A 4 -2.64 1.18 -12.45
N THR A 5 -3.76 1.52 -11.86
CA THR A 5 -3.83 1.87 -10.43
C THR A 5 -4.68 0.86 -9.67
N SER A 6 -4.17 0.44 -8.53
CA SER A 6 -4.92 -0.41 -7.59
C SER A 6 -4.94 0.26 -6.22
N LYS A 7 -6.01 0.02 -5.47
CA LYS A 7 -6.20 0.61 -4.14
C LYS A 7 -6.66 -0.45 -3.15
N HIS A 8 -6.14 -0.38 -1.94
CA HIS A 8 -6.66 -1.12 -0.81
C HIS A 8 -7.24 -0.09 0.16
N ARG A 9 -8.57 0.04 0.16
CA ARG A 9 -9.26 1.00 1.03
C ARG A 9 -9.45 0.42 2.42
N PHE A 10 -9.43 1.29 3.42
CA PHE A 10 -9.71 0.95 4.82
C PHE A 10 -8.80 -0.14 5.39
N ALA A 11 -7.54 -0.16 4.96
CA ALA A 11 -6.55 -1.05 5.54
C ALA A 11 -6.33 -0.66 7.02
N ARG A 12 -6.36 -1.65 7.91
CA ARG A 12 -6.19 -1.41 9.34
C ARG A 12 -4.71 -1.30 9.71
N ILE A 13 -4.12 -0.20 9.28
CA ILE A 13 -2.74 0.14 9.57
C ILE A 13 -2.62 1.66 9.60
N SER A 14 -1.72 2.18 10.44
CA SER A 14 -1.52 3.62 10.46
C SER A 14 -0.84 4.08 9.16
N PRO A 15 -1.23 5.24 8.59
CA PRO A 15 -0.59 5.75 7.38
C PRO A 15 0.92 5.89 7.51
N ARG A 16 1.41 6.30 8.67
CA ARG A 16 2.84 6.46 8.91
C ARG A 16 3.61 5.16 8.72
N LYS A 17 3.09 4.06 9.26
CA LYS A 17 3.72 2.74 9.13
C LYS A 17 3.68 2.22 7.70
N ALA A 18 2.55 2.42 7.02
CA ALA A 18 2.41 2.01 5.62
C ALA A 18 3.33 2.81 4.70
N ARG A 19 3.51 4.11 4.96
CA ARG A 19 4.40 4.96 4.15
C ARG A 19 5.86 4.52 4.19
N LEU A 20 6.30 3.95 5.30
CA LEU A 20 7.67 3.42 5.38
C LEU A 20 7.90 2.34 4.33
N VAL A 21 6.88 1.56 4.01
CA VAL A 21 6.97 0.48 3.02
C VAL A 21 6.77 1.01 1.59
N THR A 22 5.79 1.89 1.37
CA THR A 22 5.53 2.41 0.02
C THR A 22 6.72 3.20 -0.51
N GLU A 23 7.45 3.90 0.35
CA GLU A 23 8.64 4.64 -0.04
C GLU A 23 9.76 3.73 -0.57
N LEU A 24 9.80 2.48 -0.11
CA LEU A 24 10.82 1.53 -0.56
C LEU A 24 10.64 1.12 -2.02
N ILE A 25 9.40 1.07 -2.50
CA ILE A 25 9.10 0.52 -3.82
C ILE A 25 8.87 1.59 -4.88
N ALA A 26 8.65 2.84 -4.50
CA ALA A 26 8.37 3.91 -5.46
C ALA A 26 9.52 4.07 -6.45
N GLY A 27 9.20 4.11 -7.73
CA GLY A 27 10.18 4.29 -8.80
C GLY A 27 10.94 3.03 -9.21
N ARG A 28 10.70 1.88 -8.57
CA ARG A 28 11.41 0.64 -8.87
C ARG A 28 10.65 -0.21 -9.88
N HIS A 29 11.38 -1.08 -10.58
CA HIS A 29 10.77 -2.12 -11.41
C HIS A 29 9.92 -3.03 -10.52
N VAL A 30 8.79 -3.52 -11.05
CA VAL A 30 7.85 -4.32 -10.24
C VAL A 30 8.47 -5.58 -9.64
N ASN A 31 9.36 -6.26 -10.36
CA ASN A 31 10.02 -7.45 -9.82
C ASN A 31 10.94 -7.11 -8.66
N GLU A 32 11.67 -6.01 -8.77
CA GLU A 32 12.52 -5.51 -7.69
C GLU A 32 11.68 -5.10 -6.49
N ALA A 33 10.55 -4.43 -6.74
CA ALA A 33 9.63 -4.03 -5.67
C ALA A 33 9.07 -5.23 -4.94
N LEU A 34 8.67 -6.29 -5.66
CA LEU A 34 8.16 -7.52 -5.05
C LEU A 34 9.22 -8.19 -4.17
N ASP A 35 10.46 -8.22 -4.64
CA ASP A 35 11.56 -8.80 -3.86
C ASP A 35 11.80 -8.01 -2.58
N LEU A 36 11.80 -6.68 -2.65
CA LEU A 36 11.95 -5.83 -1.47
C LEU A 36 10.84 -6.08 -0.46
N LEU A 37 9.59 -6.18 -0.93
CA LEU A 37 8.44 -6.44 -0.06
C LEU A 37 8.54 -7.82 0.60
N LYS A 38 9.02 -8.80 -0.13
CA LYS A 38 9.19 -10.16 0.37
C LYS A 38 10.19 -10.22 1.54
N PHE A 39 11.26 -9.44 1.45
CA PHE A 39 12.31 -9.43 2.47
C PHE A 39 12.10 -8.39 3.57
N THR A 40 11.08 -7.55 3.44
CA THR A 40 10.75 -6.56 4.47
C THR A 40 9.84 -7.19 5.50
N ASN A 41 10.32 -7.29 6.73
CA ASN A 41 9.59 -7.94 7.82
C ASN A 41 8.65 -6.94 8.52
N LYS A 42 7.62 -6.50 7.78
CA LYS A 42 6.61 -5.58 8.30
C LYS A 42 5.23 -6.02 7.83
N ARG A 43 4.22 -5.83 8.69
CA ARG A 43 2.83 -6.14 8.33
C ARG A 43 2.38 -5.36 7.09
N ALA A 44 2.79 -4.10 6.99
CA ALA A 44 2.44 -3.26 5.86
C ALA A 44 2.93 -3.84 4.53
N SER A 45 4.06 -4.55 4.51
CA SER A 45 4.61 -5.12 3.27
C SER A 45 3.66 -6.14 2.65
N VAL A 46 2.95 -6.91 3.47
CA VAL A 46 1.96 -7.88 2.97
C VAL A 46 0.80 -7.15 2.29
N LEU A 47 0.32 -6.06 2.89
CA LEU A 47 -0.77 -5.28 2.33
C LEU A 47 -0.37 -4.57 1.04
N VAL A 48 0.82 -3.98 1.01
CA VAL A 48 1.35 -3.30 -0.17
C VAL A 48 1.62 -4.30 -1.30
N ASP A 49 2.12 -5.49 -0.97
CA ASP A 49 2.34 -6.56 -1.94
C ASP A 49 1.04 -6.93 -2.66
N LYS A 50 -0.05 -7.06 -1.94
CA LYS A 50 -1.36 -7.36 -2.54
C LYS A 50 -1.81 -6.27 -3.50
N VAL A 51 -1.63 -5.01 -3.13
CA VAL A 51 -2.01 -3.87 -3.98
C VAL A 51 -1.15 -3.84 -5.24
N LEU A 52 0.15 -4.05 -5.10
CA LEU A 52 1.07 -4.08 -6.24
C LEU A 52 0.72 -5.21 -7.20
N ARG A 53 0.47 -6.42 -6.69
CA ARG A 53 0.09 -7.56 -7.53
C ARG A 53 -1.23 -7.32 -8.24
N ALA A 54 -2.18 -6.66 -7.60
CA ALA A 54 -3.46 -6.31 -8.23
C ALA A 54 -3.26 -5.32 -9.39
N ALA A 55 -2.38 -4.33 -9.22
CA ALA A 55 -2.04 -3.39 -10.30
C ALA A 55 -1.36 -4.09 -11.47
N MET A 56 -0.43 -5.01 -11.17
CA MET A 56 0.24 -5.81 -12.19
C MET A 56 -0.74 -6.70 -12.96
N ALA A 57 -1.69 -7.32 -12.25
CA ALA A 57 -2.70 -8.16 -12.87
C ALA A 57 -3.62 -7.35 -13.79
N ASP A 58 -3.99 -6.14 -13.38
CA ASP A 58 -4.79 -5.24 -14.21
C ASP A 58 -4.03 -4.86 -15.48
N ALA A 59 -2.73 -4.58 -15.36
CA ALA A 59 -1.88 -4.27 -16.51
C ALA A 59 -1.77 -5.46 -17.47
N ASP A 60 -1.59 -6.66 -16.93
CA ASP A 60 -1.49 -7.87 -17.73
C ASP A 60 -2.80 -8.16 -18.46
N GLU A 61 -3.94 -7.98 -17.80
CA GLU A 61 -5.25 -8.15 -18.40
C GLU A 61 -5.47 -7.20 -19.57
N LYS A 62 -4.90 -6.00 -19.49
CA LYS A 62 -4.98 -5.00 -20.56
C LYS A 62 -3.82 -5.07 -21.54
N GLU A 63 -3.14 -6.22 -21.56
CA GLU A 63 -2.09 -6.55 -22.53
C GLU A 63 -0.84 -5.66 -22.45
N ALA A 64 -0.57 -5.05 -21.30
CA ALA A 64 0.68 -4.34 -21.09
C ALA A 64 1.82 -5.34 -20.92
N ASP A 65 3.04 -4.92 -21.29
CA ASP A 65 4.22 -5.76 -21.11
C ASP A 65 4.67 -5.75 -19.64
N VAL A 66 4.31 -6.80 -18.91
CA VAL A 66 4.61 -6.92 -17.48
C VAL A 66 6.11 -6.83 -17.20
N ARG A 67 6.95 -7.28 -18.13
CA ARG A 67 8.42 -7.20 -17.96
C ARG A 67 8.96 -5.78 -17.98
N ARG A 68 8.16 -4.82 -18.43
CA ARG A 68 8.54 -3.40 -18.51
C ARG A 68 7.81 -2.54 -17.50
N LEU A 69 7.06 -3.13 -16.56
CA LEU A 69 6.31 -2.35 -15.58
C LEU A 69 7.21 -1.81 -14.46
N PHE A 70 7.01 -0.55 -14.15
CA PHE A 70 7.67 0.13 -13.03
C PHE A 70 6.60 0.71 -12.10
N VAL A 71 6.94 0.80 -10.82
CA VAL A 71 6.07 1.45 -9.86
C VAL A 71 6.19 2.96 -10.03
N HIS A 72 5.18 3.59 -10.63
CA HIS A 72 5.18 5.03 -10.86
C HIS A 72 4.82 5.80 -9.60
N GLU A 73 3.90 5.26 -8.83
CA GLU A 73 3.46 5.90 -7.59
C GLU A 73 3.08 4.81 -6.58
N ALA A 74 3.52 5.02 -5.35
CA ALA A 74 3.06 4.22 -4.23
C ALA A 74 2.83 5.19 -3.08
N ARG A 75 1.57 5.39 -2.73
CA ARG A 75 1.22 6.37 -1.70
C ARG A 75 0.22 5.80 -0.72
N VAL A 76 0.12 6.45 0.41
CA VAL A 76 -0.83 6.10 1.46
C VAL A 76 -1.62 7.34 1.83
N ASP A 77 -2.92 7.26 1.64
CA ASP A 77 -3.84 8.32 2.05
C ASP A 77 -4.44 7.96 3.40
N GLY A 78 -4.65 8.95 4.26
CA GLY A 78 -5.29 8.73 5.55
C GLY A 78 -6.76 8.35 5.38
N GLY A 79 -7.17 7.29 6.07
CA GLY A 79 -8.57 6.89 6.12
C GLY A 79 -9.24 7.34 7.41
N PRO A 80 -10.51 6.96 7.61
CA PRO A 80 -11.21 7.32 8.84
C PRO A 80 -10.56 6.70 10.07
N ILE A 81 -10.63 7.42 11.17
CA ILE A 81 -10.13 6.96 12.47
C ILE A 81 -11.27 6.24 13.18
N ILE A 82 -11.04 4.99 13.53
CA ILE A 82 -12.01 4.21 14.29
C ILE A 82 -11.75 4.46 15.77
N LYS A 83 -12.72 5.07 16.46
CA LYS A 83 -12.63 5.31 17.88
C LYS A 83 -13.18 4.12 18.64
N ARG A 84 -12.45 3.68 19.63
CA ARG A 84 -12.90 2.63 20.55
C ARG A 84 -12.69 3.13 21.96
N PHE A 85 -13.60 2.73 22.86
CA PHE A 85 -13.49 3.05 24.28
C PHE A 85 -13.16 1.77 25.03
N GLN A 86 -12.15 1.85 25.87
CA GLN A 86 -11.75 0.74 26.72
C GLN A 86 -11.96 1.12 28.16
N PRO A 87 -12.82 0.38 28.91
CA PRO A 87 -12.97 0.64 30.34
C PRO A 87 -11.66 0.40 31.08
N LYS A 88 -11.31 1.32 31.95
CA LYS A 88 -10.16 1.20 32.83
C LYS A 88 -10.63 1.16 34.27
N ASP A 89 -9.72 0.86 35.18
CA ASP A 89 -10.02 0.80 36.61
C ASP A 89 -10.78 2.05 37.08
N ARG A 90 -11.71 1.87 38.02
CA ARG A 90 -12.54 2.92 38.60
C ARG A 90 -13.52 3.55 37.61
N GLY A 91 -13.98 2.77 36.63
CA GLY A 91 -14.99 3.23 35.69
C GLY A 91 -14.55 4.27 34.69
N ARG A 92 -13.26 4.55 34.59
CA ARG A 92 -12.74 5.47 33.57
C ARG A 92 -12.67 4.77 32.22
N ALA A 93 -13.11 5.47 31.19
CA ALA A 93 -12.98 5.01 29.82
C ALA A 93 -11.83 5.74 29.12
N HIS A 94 -11.00 4.99 28.41
CA HIS A 94 -9.94 5.56 27.60
C HIS A 94 -10.29 5.43 26.14
N SER A 95 -10.12 6.52 25.38
CA SER A 95 -10.35 6.53 23.95
C SER A 95 -9.18 5.85 23.25
N ILE A 96 -9.46 4.85 22.41
CA ILE A 96 -8.48 4.19 21.57
C ILE A 96 -8.77 4.58 20.13
N HIS A 97 -7.76 5.16 19.46
CA HIS A 97 -7.87 5.57 18.08
C HIS A 97 -7.19 4.54 17.19
N LYS A 98 -7.97 3.83 16.38
CA LYS A 98 -7.43 2.90 15.38
C LYS A 98 -7.45 3.61 14.03
N ARG A 99 -6.27 3.86 13.50
CA ARG A 99 -6.14 4.55 12.22
C ARG A 99 -6.26 3.57 11.07
N THR A 100 -6.86 4.03 9.99
CA THR A 100 -6.95 3.27 8.75
C THR A 100 -6.21 4.01 7.64
N SER A 101 -5.90 3.30 6.57
CA SER A 101 -5.16 3.85 5.45
C SER A 101 -5.75 3.38 4.14
N HIS A 102 -5.60 4.19 3.12
CA HIS A 102 -5.88 3.80 1.74
C HIS A 102 -4.54 3.68 1.03
N ILE A 103 -4.18 2.47 0.64
CA ILE A 103 -2.91 2.20 -0.03
C ILE A 103 -3.16 2.24 -1.54
N VAL A 104 -2.42 3.08 -2.24
CA VAL A 104 -2.58 3.28 -3.69
C VAL A 104 -1.26 2.98 -4.37
N VAL A 105 -1.28 2.09 -5.36
CA VAL A 105 -0.11 1.77 -6.17
C VAL A 105 -0.47 1.92 -7.64
N THR A 106 0.34 2.66 -8.37
CA THR A 106 0.19 2.87 -9.81
C THR A 106 1.42 2.34 -10.53
N VAL A 107 1.22 1.51 -11.54
CA VAL A 107 2.30 0.96 -12.36
C VAL A 107 2.12 1.40 -13.81
N GLY A 108 3.22 1.47 -14.55
CA GLY A 108 3.19 1.79 -15.97
C GLY A 108 4.41 1.25 -16.68
N GLU A 109 4.34 1.12 -18.00
CA GLU A 109 5.48 0.67 -18.79
C GLU A 109 6.55 1.75 -18.82
N GLY A 110 7.79 1.35 -18.60
CA GLY A 110 8.92 2.27 -18.58
C GLY A 110 9.07 3.01 -17.26
N PRO A 111 10.26 3.57 -17.03
CA PRO A 111 10.55 4.26 -15.76
C PRO A 111 9.69 5.49 -15.57
N ARG A 112 9.45 5.85 -14.31
CA ARG A 112 8.81 7.09 -13.94
C ARG A 112 9.69 8.25 -14.39
N GLY A 113 9.15 9.06 -15.27
CA GLY A 113 9.89 10.12 -15.95
C GLY A 113 9.80 11.46 -15.28
#